data_e15a28587251691ad724e503e637aafe
#
_entry.id   e15a28587251691ad724e503e637aafe
#
_cell.length_a   1.000
_cell.length_b   1.000
_cell.length_c   1.000
_cell.angle_alpha   90.00
_cell.angle_beta   90.00
_cell.angle_gamma   90.00
#
_symmetry.space_group_name_H-M   'P 1'
#
loop_
_entity.id
_entity.type
_entity.pdbx_description
1 polymer ?
#
loop_
_entity_poly.entity_id
_entity_poly.type
_entity_poly.pdbx_seq_one_letter_code
_entity_poly.pdbx_strand_id
1 'polypeptide(L)'
;MQSFAAAQKRCLLWGYQPGWMGWLHGQAPDKRSPGHAEKIAYLNQVIALRREIKACLLDGALVHDVKILSENPAVRIKWFRMNGEEHDEPVLSGAVWRNEKRDGAVVVLANLDTHERIGSIEIDPQLYGLKVMPSVYRQLRGNLHGALNKNGKSVIEVPVPALGFALLELSAK
;
A
#
# COMPACT_ATOMS: atom_id res chain seq x y z
N MET A 1 -9.28 -12.06 -9.31
CA MET A 1 -8.29 -10.98 -9.08
C MET A 1 -8.19 -10.55 -7.63
N GLN A 2 -9.26 -10.22 -6.94
CA GLN A 2 -9.22 -9.63 -5.58
C GLN A 2 -8.43 -10.45 -4.57
N SER A 3 -8.59 -11.77 -4.48
CA SER A 3 -7.80 -12.62 -3.56
C SER A 3 -6.29 -12.55 -3.83
N PHE A 4 -5.91 -12.51 -5.11
CA PHE A 4 -4.51 -12.34 -5.49
C PHE A 4 -4.00 -10.94 -5.11
N ALA A 5 -4.78 -9.90 -5.42
CA ALA A 5 -4.48 -8.52 -5.07
C ALA A 5 -4.33 -8.34 -3.55
N ALA A 6 -5.22 -8.96 -2.75
CA ALA A 6 -5.14 -8.93 -1.29
C ALA A 6 -3.83 -9.53 -0.76
N ALA A 7 -3.40 -10.66 -1.31
CA ALA A 7 -2.13 -11.28 -0.93
C ALA A 7 -0.94 -10.37 -1.26
N GLN A 8 -0.89 -9.81 -2.47
CA GLN A 8 0.20 -8.92 -2.89
C GLN A 8 0.17 -7.58 -2.15
N LYS A 9 -1.03 -7.06 -1.83
CA LYS A 9 -1.21 -5.89 -0.96
C LYS A 9 -0.51 -6.09 0.38
N ARG A 10 -0.75 -7.22 1.05
CA ARG A 10 -0.10 -7.55 2.33
C ARG A 10 1.41 -7.62 2.19
N CYS A 11 1.91 -8.22 1.09
CA CYS A 11 3.35 -8.25 0.83
C CYS A 11 3.94 -6.84 0.73
N LEU A 12 3.27 -5.91 0.06
CA LEU A 12 3.75 -4.54 -0.06
C LEU A 12 3.64 -3.78 1.26
N LEU A 13 2.48 -3.82 1.92
CA LEU A 13 2.23 -3.06 3.15
C LEU A 13 3.13 -3.52 4.31
N TRP A 14 3.39 -4.81 4.43
CA TRP A 14 4.17 -5.38 5.55
C TRP A 14 5.63 -5.70 5.17
N GLY A 15 6.07 -5.30 3.98
CA GLY A 15 7.45 -5.47 3.55
C GLY A 15 7.83 -6.89 3.14
N TYR A 16 6.88 -7.83 3.07
CA TYR A 16 7.16 -9.17 2.59
C TYR A 16 7.47 -9.16 1.10
N GLN A 17 8.25 -10.14 0.66
CA GLN A 17 8.56 -10.27 -0.75
C GLN A 17 7.31 -10.65 -1.55
N PRO A 18 6.93 -9.86 -2.57
CA PRO A 18 5.82 -10.22 -3.42
C PRO A 18 6.17 -11.47 -4.22
N GLY A 19 5.19 -12.31 -4.43
CA GLY A 19 5.40 -13.53 -5.16
C GLY A 19 4.10 -14.20 -5.56
N TRP A 20 4.20 -15.23 -6.36
CA TRP A 20 3.07 -16.05 -6.73
C TRP A 20 2.83 -17.10 -5.65
N MET A 21 1.90 -16.83 -4.75
CA MET A 21 1.56 -17.69 -3.61
C MET A 21 0.79 -18.97 -4.01
N GLY A 22 1.11 -19.60 -5.09
CA GLY A 22 0.41 -20.80 -5.53
C GLY A 22 1.33 -21.94 -5.93
N TRP A 23 2.63 -21.77 -5.76
CA TRP A 23 3.62 -22.76 -6.16
C TRP A 23 3.74 -23.89 -5.14
N LEU A 24 2.82 -24.79 -5.21
CA LEU A 24 3.08 -26.12 -4.68
C LEU A 24 3.94 -26.84 -5.74
N HIS A 25 5.13 -27.25 -5.35
CA HIS A 25 6.03 -28.10 -6.14
C HIS A 25 6.83 -27.44 -7.28
N GLY A 26 7.19 -26.17 -7.19
CA GLY A 26 8.14 -25.56 -8.13
C GLY A 26 7.62 -25.38 -9.56
N GLN A 27 6.34 -25.51 -9.79
CA GLN A 27 5.74 -25.30 -11.11
C GLN A 27 5.48 -23.82 -11.38
N ALA A 28 5.91 -23.35 -12.53
CA ALA A 28 5.58 -22.01 -13.00
C ALA A 28 4.04 -21.83 -13.09
N PRO A 29 3.52 -20.62 -12.84
CA PRO A 29 2.11 -20.35 -13.03
C PRO A 29 1.67 -20.80 -14.42
N ASP A 30 0.64 -21.63 -14.49
CA ASP A 30 0.12 -22.08 -15.79
C ASP A 30 -0.38 -20.84 -16.56
N LYS A 31 0.26 -20.59 -17.70
CA LYS A 31 -0.09 -19.48 -18.60
C LYS A 31 -1.55 -19.57 -19.10
N ARG A 32 -2.17 -20.74 -18.99
CA ARG A 32 -3.57 -20.99 -19.35
C ARG A 32 -4.53 -20.68 -18.21
N SER A 33 -4.04 -20.37 -17.00
CA SER A 33 -4.90 -20.03 -15.87
C SER A 33 -5.73 -18.79 -16.18
N PRO A 34 -7.02 -18.76 -15.89
CA PRO A 34 -7.84 -17.55 -16.02
C PRO A 34 -7.21 -16.35 -15.27
N GLY A 35 -7.13 -15.21 -15.93
CA GLY A 35 -6.57 -13.99 -15.36
C GLY A 35 -5.04 -14.02 -15.13
N HIS A 36 -4.31 -14.95 -15.78
CA HIS A 36 -2.85 -15.04 -15.64
C HIS A 36 -2.15 -13.72 -16.02
N ALA A 37 -2.46 -13.16 -17.18
CA ALA A 37 -1.86 -11.92 -17.66
C ALA A 37 -2.13 -10.75 -16.70
N GLU A 38 -3.35 -10.63 -16.19
CA GLU A 38 -3.74 -9.60 -15.22
C GLU A 38 -2.98 -9.75 -13.90
N LYS A 39 -2.83 -10.97 -13.41
CA LYS A 39 -2.07 -11.27 -12.18
C LYS A 39 -0.60 -10.92 -12.34
N ILE A 40 0.01 -11.24 -13.48
CA ILE A 40 1.39 -10.86 -13.79
C ILE A 40 1.53 -9.35 -13.88
N ALA A 41 0.62 -8.66 -14.56
CA ALA A 41 0.63 -7.20 -14.63
C ALA A 41 0.54 -6.56 -13.24
N TYR A 42 -0.35 -7.05 -12.39
CA TYR A 42 -0.48 -6.59 -11.01
C TYR A 42 0.80 -6.85 -10.18
N LEU A 43 1.38 -8.05 -10.29
CA LEU A 43 2.64 -8.39 -9.61
C LEU A 43 3.79 -7.47 -10.05
N ASN A 44 3.89 -7.19 -11.35
CA ASN A 44 4.90 -6.27 -11.89
C ASN A 44 4.70 -4.84 -11.34
N GLN A 45 3.45 -4.40 -11.19
CA GLN A 45 3.14 -3.13 -10.53
C GLN A 45 3.64 -3.10 -9.09
N VAL A 46 3.35 -4.14 -8.29
CA VAL A 46 3.82 -4.24 -6.90
C VAL A 46 5.35 -4.25 -6.82
N ILE A 47 6.02 -4.99 -7.71
CA ILE A 47 7.49 -5.01 -7.78
C ILE A 47 8.05 -3.63 -8.13
N ALA A 48 7.44 -2.92 -9.07
CA ALA A 48 7.86 -1.56 -9.43
C ALA A 48 7.70 -0.59 -8.25
N LEU A 49 6.59 -0.66 -7.52
CA LEU A 49 6.36 0.13 -6.32
C LEU A 49 7.38 -0.17 -5.22
N ARG A 50 7.70 -1.45 -4.99
CA ARG A 50 8.76 -1.82 -4.04
C ARG A 50 10.11 -1.23 -4.39
N ARG A 51 10.44 -1.17 -5.68
CA ARG A 51 11.70 -0.54 -6.14
C ARG A 51 11.71 0.95 -5.87
N GLU A 52 10.58 1.62 -6.02
CA GLU A 52 10.42 3.06 -5.75
C GLU A 52 10.65 3.39 -4.28
N ILE A 53 10.08 2.60 -3.38
CA ILE A 53 10.20 2.80 -1.93
C ILE A 53 11.30 1.92 -1.29
N LYS A 54 12.21 1.40 -2.11
CA LYS A 54 13.27 0.46 -1.69
C LYS A 54 14.04 0.94 -0.46
N ALA A 55 14.37 2.23 -0.41
CA ALA A 55 15.13 2.79 0.71
C ALA A 55 14.36 2.71 2.04
N CYS A 56 13.03 2.82 2.01
CA CYS A 56 12.19 2.64 3.20
C CYS A 56 12.03 1.17 3.58
N LEU A 57 11.89 0.28 2.59
CA LEU A 57 11.68 -1.14 2.85
C LEU A 57 12.93 -1.89 3.30
N LEU A 58 14.12 -1.49 2.87
CA LEU A 58 15.39 -2.15 3.21
C LEU A 58 16.10 -1.52 4.39
N ASP A 59 16.09 -0.20 4.46
CA ASP A 59 16.82 0.58 5.47
C ASP A 59 15.91 1.24 6.49
N GLY A 60 14.61 0.96 6.44
CA GLY A 60 13.60 1.58 7.27
C GLY A 60 12.82 0.58 8.11
N ALA A 61 11.80 1.07 8.76
CA ALA A 61 10.89 0.29 9.57
C ALA A 61 9.43 0.58 9.23
N LEU A 62 8.60 -0.45 9.31
CA LEU A 62 7.16 -0.30 9.36
C LEU A 62 6.80 0.28 10.73
N VAL A 63 6.24 1.46 10.76
CA VAL A 63 6.01 2.17 12.04
C VAL A 63 4.56 2.23 12.45
N HIS A 64 3.64 2.28 11.48
CA HIS A 64 2.21 2.37 11.81
C HIS A 64 1.32 1.98 10.63
N ASP A 65 0.08 1.58 10.92
CA ASP A 65 -0.98 1.51 9.94
C ASP A 65 -1.55 2.91 9.68
N VAL A 66 -2.05 3.14 8.46
CA VAL A 66 -2.67 4.42 8.10
C VAL A 66 -4.08 4.50 8.68
N LYS A 67 -4.37 5.58 9.37
CA LYS A 67 -5.74 5.87 9.84
C LYS A 67 -6.58 6.41 8.69
N ILE A 68 -7.52 5.60 8.22
CA ILE A 68 -8.47 5.94 7.17
C ILE A 68 -9.74 6.48 7.84
N LEU A 69 -10.17 7.65 7.41
CA LEU A 69 -11.33 8.38 7.97
C LEU A 69 -12.56 8.29 7.08
N SER A 70 -12.37 8.05 5.77
CA SER A 70 -13.49 7.84 4.85
C SER A 70 -14.19 6.52 5.11
N GLU A 71 -15.40 6.38 4.58
CA GLU A 71 -16.09 5.09 4.53
C GLU A 71 -15.18 4.04 3.89
N ASN A 72 -14.99 2.92 4.59
CA ASN A 72 -14.08 1.87 4.19
C ASN A 72 -14.77 0.51 4.34
N PRO A 73 -15.66 0.16 3.39
CA PRO A 73 -16.37 -1.11 3.43
C PRO A 73 -15.39 -2.29 3.34
N ALA A 74 -15.86 -3.44 3.76
CA ALA A 74 -15.11 -4.68 3.58
C ALA A 74 -15.48 -5.35 2.26
N VAL A 75 -14.53 -6.06 1.69
CA VAL A 75 -14.71 -6.99 0.57
C VAL A 75 -14.43 -8.41 1.04
N ARG A 76 -15.31 -9.33 0.68
CA ARG A 76 -15.14 -10.73 1.02
C ARG A 76 -14.11 -11.40 0.13
N ILE A 77 -13.06 -11.94 0.74
CA ILE A 77 -11.94 -12.59 0.09
C ILE A 77 -11.92 -14.08 0.42
N LYS A 78 -11.82 -14.92 -0.60
CA LYS A 78 -11.63 -16.36 -0.46
C LYS A 78 -10.16 -16.71 -0.56
N TRP A 79 -9.57 -17.23 0.51
CA TRP A 79 -8.17 -17.67 0.50
C TRP A 79 -8.02 -19.06 -0.09
N PHE A 80 -7.16 -19.16 -1.08
CA PHE A 80 -6.94 -20.41 -1.81
C PHE A 80 -6.35 -21.55 -0.94
N ARG A 81 -5.60 -21.22 0.11
CA ARG A 81 -4.88 -22.21 0.93
C ARG A 81 -5.52 -22.54 2.28
N MET A 82 -6.47 -21.77 2.75
CA MET A 82 -7.11 -21.98 4.05
C MET A 82 -8.46 -22.69 3.88
N ASN A 83 -8.46 -23.85 3.25
CA ASN A 83 -9.68 -24.66 2.99
C ASN A 83 -10.81 -23.89 2.31
N GLY A 84 -10.47 -22.82 1.60
CA GLY A 84 -11.46 -21.95 0.99
C GLY A 84 -12.20 -21.05 1.97
N GLU A 85 -11.69 -20.88 3.18
CA GLU A 85 -12.24 -19.93 4.15
C GLU A 85 -12.31 -18.53 3.58
N GLU A 86 -13.45 -17.90 3.84
CA GLU A 86 -13.71 -16.52 3.46
C GLU A 86 -13.48 -15.62 4.66
N HIS A 87 -12.91 -14.45 4.43
CA HIS A 87 -12.79 -13.41 5.43
C HIS A 87 -13.00 -12.05 4.81
N ASP A 88 -13.34 -11.10 5.64
CA ASP A 88 -13.58 -9.73 5.23
C ASP A 88 -12.27 -8.94 5.31
N GLU A 89 -11.91 -8.28 4.21
CA GLU A 89 -10.78 -7.37 4.10
C GLU A 89 -11.28 -5.94 3.87
N PRO A 90 -10.73 -4.94 4.56
CA PRO A 90 -11.07 -3.56 4.23
C PRO A 90 -10.64 -3.24 2.79
N VAL A 91 -11.50 -2.53 2.08
CA VAL A 91 -11.26 -2.10 0.70
C VAL A 91 -9.99 -1.27 0.61
N LEU A 92 -9.87 -0.26 1.48
CA LEU A 92 -8.65 0.54 1.61
C LEU A 92 -7.83 0.06 2.81
N SER A 93 -6.54 -0.02 2.63
CA SER A 93 -5.58 -0.30 3.71
C SER A 93 -4.32 0.51 3.45
N GLY A 94 -3.58 0.81 4.50
CA GLY A 94 -2.35 1.54 4.33
C GLY A 94 -1.34 1.28 5.43
N ALA A 95 -0.08 1.56 5.13
CA ALA A 95 1.03 1.42 6.03
C ALA A 95 1.99 2.60 5.89
N VAL A 96 2.66 2.93 6.97
CA VAL A 96 3.69 3.98 7.01
C VAL A 96 5.05 3.34 7.21
N TRP A 97 5.94 3.62 6.28
CA TRP A 97 7.33 3.19 6.31
C TRP A 97 8.24 4.39 6.55
N ARG A 98 9.06 4.33 7.58
CA ARG A 98 10.02 5.36 7.92
C ARG A 98 11.41 4.96 7.44
N ASN A 99 12.15 5.93 6.87
CA ASN A 99 13.56 5.79 6.59
C ASN A 99 14.38 6.60 7.62
N GLU A 100 15.00 5.92 8.56
CA GLU A 100 15.74 6.58 9.64
C GLU A 100 16.96 7.37 9.15
N LYS A 101 17.58 6.94 8.06
CA LYS A 101 18.77 7.60 7.50
C LYS A 101 18.43 8.92 6.81
N ARG A 102 17.19 9.08 6.34
CA ARG A 102 16.73 10.26 5.57
C ARG A 102 15.75 11.13 6.34
N ASP A 103 15.39 10.73 7.55
CA ASP A 103 14.35 11.37 8.36
C ASP A 103 13.09 11.68 7.58
N GLY A 104 12.64 10.71 6.83
CA GLY A 104 11.45 10.76 5.98
C GLY A 104 10.56 9.54 6.13
N ALA A 105 9.35 9.64 5.62
CA ALA A 105 8.42 8.52 5.59
C ALA A 105 7.73 8.41 4.25
N VAL A 106 7.29 7.20 3.95
CA VAL A 106 6.39 6.91 2.83
C VAL A 106 5.12 6.29 3.38
N VAL A 107 4.00 6.88 3.01
CA VAL A 107 2.67 6.30 3.24
C VAL A 107 2.30 5.50 2.00
N VAL A 108 1.97 4.24 2.19
CA VAL A 108 1.51 3.34 1.14
C VAL A 108 0.03 3.09 1.37
N LEU A 109 -0.81 3.37 0.39
CA LEU A 109 -2.23 3.03 0.37
C LEU A 109 -2.50 1.99 -0.69
N ALA A 110 -3.40 1.07 -0.41
CA ALA A 110 -3.82 0.02 -1.34
C ALA A 110 -5.35 -0.06 -1.40
N ASN A 111 -5.88 -0.27 -2.59
CA ASN A 111 -7.29 -0.40 -2.88
C ASN A 111 -7.59 -1.81 -3.44
N LEU A 112 -8.52 -2.52 -2.82
CA LEU A 112 -9.02 -3.82 -3.29
C LEU A 112 -10.32 -3.73 -4.09
N ASP A 113 -10.88 -2.53 -4.24
CA ASP A 113 -12.06 -2.34 -5.08
C ASP A 113 -11.70 -2.40 -6.57
N THR A 114 -12.65 -2.76 -7.38
CA THR A 114 -12.57 -2.70 -8.85
C THR A 114 -12.81 -1.30 -9.40
N HIS A 115 -13.07 -0.32 -8.53
CA HIS A 115 -13.23 1.09 -8.85
C HIS A 115 -12.20 1.91 -8.07
N GLU A 116 -11.87 3.09 -8.59
CA GLU A 116 -11.08 4.07 -7.84
C GLU A 116 -11.81 4.45 -6.55
N ARG A 117 -11.05 4.61 -5.47
CA ARG A 117 -11.55 5.10 -4.18
C ARG A 117 -10.77 6.34 -3.76
N ILE A 118 -11.48 7.29 -3.17
CA ILE A 118 -10.83 8.42 -2.50
C ILE A 118 -10.71 8.06 -1.02
N GLY A 119 -9.49 7.87 -0.56
CA GLY A 119 -9.18 7.65 0.84
C GLY A 119 -8.95 8.97 1.56
N SER A 120 -9.84 9.34 2.50
CA SER A 120 -9.55 10.41 3.45
C SER A 120 -8.69 9.83 4.56
N ILE A 121 -7.46 10.31 4.71
CA ILE A 121 -6.48 9.76 5.66
C ILE A 121 -5.96 10.86 6.60
N GLU A 122 -5.70 10.45 7.86
CA GLU A 122 -5.01 11.31 8.82
C GLU A 122 -3.50 11.09 8.68
N ILE A 123 -2.76 12.17 8.48
CA ILE A 123 -1.30 12.20 8.52
C ILE A 123 -0.87 12.78 9.87
N ASP A 124 -0.17 11.97 10.64
CA ASP A 124 0.38 12.34 11.95
C ASP A 124 1.87 11.99 12.02
N PRO A 125 2.77 12.90 11.59
CA PRO A 125 4.20 12.64 11.57
C PRO A 125 4.81 12.37 12.94
N GLN A 126 4.21 12.85 14.03
CA GLN A 126 4.68 12.53 15.39
C GLN A 126 4.46 11.07 15.71
N LEU A 127 3.28 10.54 15.34
CA LEU A 127 2.96 9.12 15.48
C LEU A 127 3.94 8.25 14.67
N TYR A 128 4.44 8.80 13.55
CA TYR A 128 5.41 8.11 12.69
C TYR A 128 6.85 8.22 13.18
N GLY A 129 7.09 8.89 14.31
CA GLY A 129 8.39 8.99 14.95
C GLY A 129 9.42 9.78 14.13
N LEU A 130 8.99 10.74 13.33
CA LEU A 130 9.89 11.59 12.55
C LEU A 130 10.60 12.59 13.47
N LYS A 131 11.90 12.75 13.30
CA LYS A 131 12.73 13.67 14.08
C LYS A 131 12.49 15.11 13.68
N VAL A 132 12.34 15.33 12.38
CA VAL A 132 11.99 16.62 11.80
C VAL A 132 10.55 16.51 11.30
N MET A 133 9.72 17.46 11.71
CA MET A 133 8.33 17.50 11.27
C MET A 133 8.26 17.86 9.79
N PRO A 134 7.74 16.96 8.93
CA PRO A 134 7.60 17.26 7.52
C PRO A 134 6.60 18.39 7.33
N SER A 135 6.90 19.29 6.42
CA SER A 135 6.02 20.41 6.06
C SER A 135 5.23 20.17 4.78
N VAL A 136 5.62 19.17 4.02
CA VAL A 136 5.02 18.88 2.73
C VAL A 136 4.82 17.37 2.55
N TYR A 137 3.88 17.03 1.69
CA TYR A 137 3.74 15.68 1.14
C TYR A 137 3.59 15.76 -0.37
N ARG A 138 4.00 14.72 -1.05
CA ARG A 138 3.75 14.54 -2.49
C ARG A 138 3.37 13.11 -2.80
N GLN A 139 2.52 12.91 -3.77
CA GLN A 139 2.25 11.58 -4.32
C GLN A 139 3.38 11.23 -5.28
N LEU A 140 4.05 10.09 -5.07
CA LEU A 140 5.18 9.66 -5.90
C LEU A 140 4.73 9.30 -7.32
N ARG A 141 3.48 8.82 -7.46
CA ARG A 141 2.83 8.58 -8.74
C ARG A 141 1.53 9.36 -8.79
N GLY A 142 1.52 10.47 -9.50
CA GLY A 142 0.38 11.37 -9.60
C GLY A 142 0.77 12.82 -9.31
N ASN A 143 -0.23 13.66 -9.20
CA ASN A 143 -0.04 15.11 -9.09
C ASN A 143 -0.50 15.68 -7.73
N LEU A 144 -0.76 14.82 -6.75
CA LEU A 144 -1.17 15.27 -5.44
C LEU A 144 0.04 15.83 -4.67
N HIS A 145 -0.02 17.09 -4.34
CA HIS A 145 0.94 17.79 -3.50
C HIS A 145 0.22 18.63 -2.46
N GLY A 146 0.81 18.79 -1.31
CA GLY A 146 0.21 19.62 -0.27
C GLY A 146 1.17 19.93 0.85
N ALA A 147 0.74 20.84 1.71
CA ALA A 147 1.42 21.20 2.93
C ALA A 147 0.69 20.62 4.13
N LEU A 148 1.44 20.11 5.10
CA LEU A 148 0.90 19.73 6.39
C LEU A 148 0.63 21.00 7.22
N ASN A 149 -0.37 20.91 8.10
CA ASN A 149 -0.65 22.06 8.98
C ASN A 149 0.51 22.28 9.97
N LYS A 150 0.51 23.43 10.65
CA LYS A 150 1.57 23.81 11.59
C LYS A 150 1.73 22.85 12.77
N ASN A 151 0.68 22.10 13.11
CA ASN A 151 0.73 21.09 14.15
C ASN A 151 1.24 19.75 13.62
N GLY A 152 1.61 19.68 12.34
CA GLY A 152 2.10 18.48 11.71
C GLY A 152 1.05 17.40 11.45
N LYS A 153 -0.20 17.64 11.83
CA LYS A 153 -1.30 16.70 11.65
C LYS A 153 -2.29 17.25 10.64
N SER A 154 -2.63 16.48 9.64
CA SER A 154 -3.52 16.89 8.55
C SER A 154 -4.43 15.77 8.11
N VAL A 155 -5.57 16.14 7.59
CA VAL A 155 -6.44 15.22 6.86
C VAL A 155 -6.30 15.54 5.38
N ILE A 156 -6.02 14.52 4.58
CA ILE A 156 -5.87 14.65 3.14
C ILE A 156 -6.70 13.60 2.41
N GLU A 157 -7.17 13.97 1.22
CA GLU A 157 -7.86 13.06 0.32
C GLU A 157 -6.88 12.54 -0.72
N VAL A 158 -6.84 11.23 -0.88
CA VAL A 158 -5.91 10.57 -1.79
C VAL A 158 -6.69 9.64 -2.72
N PRO A 159 -6.68 9.89 -4.04
CA PRO A 159 -7.24 8.96 -4.99
C PRO A 159 -6.37 7.71 -5.06
N VAL A 160 -6.98 6.55 -4.87
CA VAL A 160 -6.32 5.24 -4.96
C VAL A 160 -6.96 4.46 -6.10
N PRO A 161 -6.22 4.17 -7.18
CA PRO A 161 -6.76 3.49 -8.35
C PRO A 161 -7.42 2.15 -8.04
N ALA A 162 -8.32 1.71 -8.91
CA ALA A 162 -8.92 0.38 -8.86
C ALA A 162 -7.85 -0.72 -8.79
N LEU A 163 -7.96 -1.64 -7.84
CA LEU A 163 -6.98 -2.71 -7.60
C LEU A 163 -5.53 -2.17 -7.63
N GLY A 164 -5.31 -0.98 -7.06
CA GLY A 164 -4.07 -0.24 -7.20
C GLY A 164 -3.53 0.30 -5.89
N PHE A 165 -2.56 1.20 -6.03
CA PHE A 165 -1.84 1.78 -4.90
C PHE A 165 -1.63 3.28 -5.09
N ALA A 166 -1.54 3.99 -3.97
CA ALA A 166 -1.02 5.35 -3.91
C ALA A 166 0.16 5.40 -2.93
N LEU A 167 1.18 6.17 -3.28
CA LEU A 167 2.37 6.38 -2.47
C LEU A 167 2.51 7.87 -2.18
N LEU A 168 2.58 8.23 -0.91
CA LEU A 168 2.84 9.60 -0.48
C LEU A 168 4.20 9.67 0.23
N GLU A 169 5.06 10.55 -0.23
CA GLU A 169 6.30 10.89 0.45
C GLU A 169 6.06 12.06 1.39
N LEU A 170 6.46 11.91 2.63
CA LEU A 170 6.48 12.97 3.64
C LEU A 170 7.89 13.49 3.76
N SER A 171 8.09 14.78 3.55
CA SER A 171 9.43 15.41 3.62
C SER A 171 9.37 16.79 4.26
N ALA A 172 10.46 17.17 4.92
CA ALA A 172 10.75 18.56 5.18
C ALA A 172 11.20 19.22 3.86
N LYS A 173 10.81 20.47 3.66
CA LYS A 173 11.33 21.27 2.54
C LYS A 173 12.81 21.54 2.71
#